data_fb41f56d5fd40540431cf892784562bc
#
_entry.id   fb41f56d5fd40540431cf892784562bc
#
_cell.length_a   1.000
_cell.length_b   1.000
_cell.length_c   1.000
_cell.angle_alpha   90.00
_cell.angle_beta   90.00
_cell.angle_gamma   90.00
#
_symmetry.space_group_name_H-M   'P 1'
#
loop_
_entity.id
_entity.type
_entity.pdbx_description
1 polymer ?
#
loop_
_entity_poly.entity_id
_entity_poly.type
_entity_poly.pdbx_seq_one_letter_code
_entity_poly.pdbx_strand_id
1 'polypeptide(L)'
;PKSGNTWLRAIILSALQQKNIISIKDLSKIRLLSDKMNFTSFKNKIYEKKGLIDYDWMSKNIILCQKKLNENTKYNFFFKTHSVRHKSFTNESVNAGFIYIVRDPRDVVVSLSNFSGINLDEAINQVVFNKQLMTNANGARELVSNWELNIKSWLEYKSVPCLFIRYEDLLIKPNKIIFKIIAFINII
;
A
#
# COMPACT_ATOMS: atom_id res chain seq x y z
N PRO A 1 6.20 -1.63 -4.73
CA PRO A 1 6.09 -0.46 -5.62
C PRO A 1 6.04 -0.86 -7.09
N LYS A 2 5.58 0.03 -7.98
CA LYS A 2 5.62 -0.13 -9.46
C LYS A 2 4.88 -1.34 -10.05
N SER A 3 4.00 -1.98 -9.31
CA SER A 3 3.22 -3.17 -9.75
C SER A 3 1.77 -2.84 -10.11
N GLY A 4 1.41 -1.59 -10.44
CA GLY A 4 0.05 -1.22 -10.86
C GLY A 4 -0.87 -0.71 -9.75
N ASN A 5 -0.33 -0.29 -8.61
CA ASN A 5 -1.09 0.24 -7.47
C ASN A 5 -2.05 1.39 -7.86
N THR A 6 -1.62 2.30 -8.73
CA THR A 6 -2.45 3.42 -9.19
C THR A 6 -3.68 2.92 -9.94
N TRP A 7 -3.51 1.97 -10.83
CA TRP A 7 -4.60 1.37 -11.59
C TRP A 7 -5.57 0.62 -10.68
N LEU A 8 -5.04 -0.21 -9.76
CA LEU A 8 -5.87 -0.91 -8.77
C LEU A 8 -6.73 0.07 -7.94
N ARG A 9 -6.15 1.17 -7.47
CA ARG A 9 -6.91 2.21 -6.74
C ARG A 9 -7.99 2.86 -7.59
N ALA A 10 -7.71 3.11 -8.87
CA ALA A 10 -8.71 3.66 -9.78
C ALA A 10 -9.90 2.69 -9.96
N ILE A 11 -9.65 1.39 -10.11
CA ILE A 11 -10.68 0.36 -10.20
C ILE A 11 -11.54 0.33 -8.93
N ILE A 12 -10.91 0.29 -7.75
CA ILE A 12 -11.61 0.28 -6.46
C ILE A 12 -12.47 1.53 -6.31
N LEU A 13 -11.93 2.71 -6.60
CA LEU A 13 -12.66 3.96 -6.48
C LEU A 13 -13.81 4.09 -7.49
N SER A 14 -13.61 3.60 -8.73
CA SER A 14 -14.66 3.54 -9.74
C SER A 14 -15.84 2.68 -9.25
N ALA A 15 -15.55 1.51 -8.71
CA ALA A 15 -16.57 0.62 -8.15
C ALA A 15 -17.30 1.25 -6.94
N LEU A 16 -16.57 1.82 -5.99
CA LEU A 16 -17.14 2.41 -4.78
C LEU A 16 -17.93 3.68 -5.03
N GLN A 17 -17.53 4.51 -6.00
CA GLN A 17 -18.17 5.81 -6.29
C GLN A 17 -19.11 5.76 -7.49
N GLN A 18 -19.24 4.61 -8.16
CA GLN A 18 -20.03 4.44 -9.39
C GLN A 18 -19.68 5.47 -10.47
N LYS A 19 -18.37 5.76 -10.61
CA LYS A 19 -17.83 6.73 -11.57
C LYS A 19 -17.03 6.03 -12.67
N ASN A 20 -17.25 6.43 -13.91
CA ASN A 20 -16.49 5.93 -15.06
C ASN A 20 -15.10 6.59 -15.19
N ILE A 21 -14.92 7.78 -14.64
CA ILE A 21 -13.67 8.53 -14.70
C ILE A 21 -13.20 8.84 -13.28
N ILE A 22 -11.96 8.45 -12.97
CA ILE A 22 -11.28 8.70 -11.70
C ILE A 22 -10.17 9.72 -11.91
N SER A 23 -10.26 10.85 -11.25
CA SER A 23 -9.26 11.90 -11.28
C SER A 23 -8.09 11.61 -10.31
N ILE A 24 -6.97 12.33 -10.49
CA ILE A 24 -5.84 12.28 -9.54
C ILE A 24 -6.29 12.66 -8.12
N LYS A 25 -7.21 13.63 -7.99
CA LYS A 25 -7.80 14.03 -6.70
C LYS A 25 -8.60 12.89 -6.06
N ASP A 26 -9.31 12.10 -6.86
CA ASP A 26 -10.02 10.93 -6.34
C ASP A 26 -9.04 9.88 -5.81
N LEU A 27 -7.92 9.65 -6.49
CA LEU A 27 -6.90 8.69 -6.04
C LEU A 27 -6.35 9.00 -4.64
N SER A 28 -6.37 10.26 -4.20
CA SER A 28 -5.93 10.64 -2.85
C SER A 28 -6.86 10.14 -1.74
N LYS A 29 -8.06 9.67 -2.06
CA LYS A 29 -8.99 9.07 -1.09
C LYS A 29 -8.50 7.71 -0.58
N ILE A 30 -7.77 6.94 -1.41
CA ILE A 30 -7.03 5.76 -0.97
C ILE A 30 -5.58 6.17 -0.77
N ARG A 31 -5.30 6.72 0.41
CA ARG A 31 -3.97 7.24 0.77
C ARG A 31 -3.03 6.16 1.28
N LEU A 32 -1.78 6.51 1.39
CA LEU A 32 -0.77 5.64 1.99
C LEU A 32 -1.10 5.40 3.47
N LEU A 33 -1.00 4.15 3.94
CA LEU A 33 -1.28 3.82 5.35
C LEU A 33 -0.39 4.61 6.31
N SER A 34 0.86 4.84 5.91
CA SER A 34 1.84 5.64 6.67
C SER A 34 1.72 7.15 6.49
N ASP A 35 0.72 7.65 5.74
CA ASP A 35 0.53 9.09 5.52
C ASP A 35 0.22 9.82 6.84
N LYS A 36 0.90 10.95 7.07
CA LYS A 36 0.73 11.80 8.28
C LYS A 36 -0.74 12.19 8.52
N MET A 37 -1.54 12.30 7.47
CA MET A 37 -2.97 12.63 7.59
C MET A 37 -3.77 11.56 8.33
N ASN A 38 -3.29 10.34 8.41
CA ASN A 38 -3.92 9.29 9.21
C ASN A 38 -3.66 9.46 10.71
N PHE A 39 -2.69 10.29 11.08
CA PHE A 39 -2.28 10.56 12.47
C PHE A 39 -2.86 11.86 13.04
N THR A 40 -3.87 12.44 12.40
CA THR A 40 -4.46 13.74 12.83
C THR A 40 -4.96 13.71 14.28
N SER A 41 -5.48 12.59 14.76
CA SER A 41 -5.88 12.41 16.16
C SER A 41 -4.70 12.46 17.16
N PHE A 42 -3.47 12.42 16.66
CA PHE A 42 -2.23 12.48 17.44
C PHE A 42 -1.40 13.70 17.12
N LYS A 43 -2.02 14.78 16.63
CA LYS A 43 -1.34 15.98 16.12
C LYS A 43 -0.23 16.49 17.04
N ASN A 44 -0.45 16.50 18.34
CA ASN A 44 0.54 16.99 19.32
C ASN A 44 1.73 16.02 19.54
N LYS A 45 1.62 14.76 19.05
CA LYS A 45 2.65 13.73 19.20
C LYS A 45 3.46 13.48 17.92
N ILE A 46 2.92 13.88 16.75
CA ILE A 46 3.60 13.71 15.46
C ILE A 46 4.59 14.83 15.12
N TYR A 47 4.62 15.88 15.94
CA TYR A 47 5.56 16.97 15.77
C TYR A 47 6.56 16.98 16.92
N GLU A 48 7.83 17.07 16.59
CA GLU A 48 8.91 17.34 17.54
C GLU A 48 8.83 18.78 18.06
N LYS A 49 9.60 19.09 19.14
CA LYS A 49 9.66 20.42 19.76
C LYS A 49 10.00 21.57 18.79
N LYS A 50 10.62 21.27 17.64
CA LYS A 50 10.97 22.25 16.58
C LYS A 50 9.95 22.29 15.43
N GLY A 51 8.78 21.67 15.56
CA GLY A 51 7.76 21.60 14.51
C GLY A 51 8.06 20.63 13.37
N LEU A 52 9.14 19.86 13.47
CA LEU A 52 9.46 18.78 12.52
C LEU A 52 8.58 17.56 12.77
N ILE A 53 8.34 16.78 11.69
CA ILE A 53 7.54 15.56 11.80
C ILE A 53 8.40 14.44 12.40
N ASP A 54 7.91 13.85 13.50
CA ASP A 54 8.52 12.68 14.12
C ASP A 54 8.12 11.40 13.38
N TYR A 55 8.84 11.06 12.32
CA TYR A 55 8.62 9.86 11.53
C TYR A 55 8.89 8.57 12.31
N ASP A 56 9.76 8.59 13.31
CA ASP A 56 10.08 7.43 14.13
C ASP A 56 8.91 7.11 15.06
N TRP A 57 8.32 8.13 15.68
CA TRP A 57 7.11 7.97 16.47
C TRP A 57 5.96 7.45 15.61
N MET A 58 5.72 8.03 14.44
CA MET A 58 4.68 7.60 13.52
C MET A 58 4.86 6.13 13.10
N SER A 59 6.07 5.72 12.76
CA SER A 59 6.37 4.34 12.35
C SER A 59 6.06 3.33 13.46
N LYS A 60 6.38 3.68 14.72
CA LYS A 60 6.09 2.84 15.89
C LYS A 60 4.60 2.79 16.25
N ASN A 61 3.80 3.75 15.81
CA ASN A 61 2.41 3.93 16.21
C ASN A 61 1.39 3.74 15.06
N ILE A 62 1.78 3.15 13.93
CA ILE A 62 0.87 2.84 12.83
C ILE A 62 -0.33 2.01 13.30
N ILE A 63 -0.11 0.98 14.12
CA ILE A 63 -1.16 0.12 14.66
C ILE A 63 -2.14 0.92 15.53
N LEU A 64 -1.62 1.82 16.36
CA LEU A 64 -2.46 2.69 17.19
C LEU A 64 -3.31 3.63 16.33
N CYS A 65 -2.73 4.16 15.25
CA CYS A 65 -3.45 4.96 14.27
C CYS A 65 -4.60 4.18 13.61
N GLN A 66 -4.35 2.96 13.14
CA GLN A 66 -5.38 2.11 12.54
C GLN A 66 -6.54 1.83 13.52
N LYS A 67 -6.22 1.49 14.77
CA LYS A 67 -7.25 1.29 15.80
C LYS A 67 -8.11 2.54 15.97
N LYS A 68 -7.48 3.71 16.08
CA LYS A 68 -8.18 4.98 16.27
C LYS A 68 -9.06 5.38 15.09
N LEU A 69 -8.64 5.08 13.87
CA LEU A 69 -9.44 5.29 12.67
C LEU A 69 -10.70 4.39 12.68
N ASN A 70 -10.57 3.14 13.13
CA ASN A 70 -11.69 2.20 13.17
C ASN A 70 -12.70 2.50 14.30
N GLU A 71 -12.29 3.10 15.42
CA GLU A 71 -13.17 3.42 16.56
C GLU A 71 -14.33 4.36 16.16
N ASN A 72 -14.13 5.21 15.16
CA ASN A 72 -15.05 6.29 14.81
C ASN A 72 -15.81 6.05 13.50
N THR A 73 -15.80 4.83 12.96
CA THR A 73 -16.44 4.56 11.68
C THR A 73 -17.19 3.22 11.66
N LYS A 74 -18.30 3.22 10.89
CA LYS A 74 -19.06 2.01 10.55
C LYS A 74 -18.66 1.43 9.19
N TYR A 75 -17.69 2.05 8.50
CA TYR A 75 -17.32 1.70 7.12
C TYR A 75 -15.87 1.25 7.05
N ASN A 76 -15.57 0.35 6.13
CA ASN A 76 -14.21 -0.04 5.80
C ASN A 76 -13.48 1.08 5.08
N PHE A 77 -12.25 1.37 5.52
CA PHE A 77 -11.34 2.26 4.82
C PHE A 77 -10.37 1.48 3.95
N PHE A 78 -10.10 2.02 2.77
CA PHE A 78 -9.05 1.50 1.90
C PHE A 78 -7.78 2.32 2.07
N PHE A 79 -6.68 1.63 2.32
CA PHE A 79 -5.34 2.20 2.35
C PHE A 79 -4.45 1.47 1.38
N LYS A 80 -3.44 2.15 0.85
CA LYS A 80 -2.34 1.51 0.16
C LYS A 80 -1.13 1.39 1.09
N THR A 81 -0.31 0.37 0.89
CA THR A 81 1.02 0.24 1.51
C THR A 81 1.99 -0.35 0.50
N HIS A 82 3.27 -0.09 0.70
CA HIS A 82 4.37 -0.74 -0.01
C HIS A 82 5.20 -1.62 0.92
N SER A 83 4.90 -1.58 2.22
CA SER A 83 5.61 -2.37 3.22
C SER A 83 5.43 -3.87 3.01
N VAL A 84 6.43 -4.64 3.40
CA VAL A 84 6.24 -6.06 3.73
C VAL A 84 5.15 -6.20 4.77
N ARG A 85 4.49 -7.34 4.80
CA ARG A 85 3.62 -7.67 5.92
C ARG A 85 4.50 -7.89 7.15
N HIS A 86 4.30 -7.06 8.16
CA HIS A 86 5.04 -7.12 9.41
C HIS A 86 4.17 -6.58 10.55
N LYS A 87 4.24 -7.20 11.73
CA LYS A 87 3.42 -6.83 12.89
C LYS A 87 3.51 -5.36 13.29
N SER A 88 4.59 -4.67 12.95
CA SER A 88 4.78 -3.23 13.22
C SER A 88 4.22 -2.32 12.13
N PHE A 89 3.86 -2.84 10.95
CA PHE A 89 3.39 -2.05 9.81
C PHE A 89 1.99 -2.43 9.33
N THR A 90 1.46 -3.55 9.80
CA THR A 90 0.12 -4.02 9.47
C THR A 90 -0.55 -4.59 10.70
N ASN A 91 -1.75 -4.12 11.03
CA ASN A 91 -2.48 -4.61 12.19
C ASN A 91 -3.55 -5.62 11.77
N GLU A 92 -3.29 -6.89 12.03
CA GLU A 92 -4.17 -7.99 11.66
C GLU A 92 -5.55 -7.90 12.33
N SER A 93 -5.61 -7.38 13.54
CA SER A 93 -6.86 -7.32 14.32
C SER A 93 -7.89 -6.31 13.83
N VAL A 94 -7.49 -5.39 12.93
CA VAL A 94 -8.38 -4.34 12.39
C VAL A 94 -8.45 -4.35 10.86
N ASN A 95 -7.79 -5.31 10.22
CA ASN A 95 -7.85 -5.46 8.76
C ASN A 95 -8.93 -6.46 8.37
N ALA A 96 -9.85 -6.05 7.50
CA ALA A 96 -10.87 -6.94 6.94
C ALA A 96 -10.31 -7.84 5.82
N GLY A 97 -9.31 -7.35 5.08
CA GLY A 97 -8.67 -8.11 4.00
C GLY A 97 -7.61 -7.32 3.25
N PHE A 98 -6.97 -7.95 2.27
CA PHE A 98 -5.95 -7.34 1.43
C PHE A 98 -6.16 -7.66 -0.05
N ILE A 99 -5.85 -6.69 -0.89
CA ILE A 99 -5.66 -6.91 -2.32
C ILE A 99 -4.18 -6.67 -2.61
N TYR A 100 -3.47 -7.74 -2.99
CA TYR A 100 -2.05 -7.68 -3.30
C TYR A 100 -1.85 -7.81 -4.81
N ILE A 101 -1.24 -6.80 -5.42
CA ILE A 101 -0.90 -6.81 -6.85
C ILE A 101 0.59 -7.05 -7.03
N VAL A 102 0.94 -8.10 -7.76
CA VAL A 102 2.31 -8.49 -8.09
C VAL A 102 2.57 -8.26 -9.58
N ARG A 103 3.80 -7.93 -9.93
CA ARG A 103 4.28 -7.74 -11.29
C ARG A 103 5.62 -8.42 -11.46
N ASP A 104 5.94 -8.86 -12.67
CA ASP A 104 7.27 -9.41 -13.02
C ASP A 104 8.38 -8.48 -12.49
N PRO A 105 9.36 -8.99 -11.73
CA PRO A 105 10.40 -8.14 -11.13
C PRO A 105 11.26 -7.42 -12.17
N ARG A 106 11.44 -7.99 -13.37
CA ARG A 106 12.19 -7.35 -14.47
C ARG A 106 11.49 -6.06 -14.92
N ASP A 107 10.18 -6.12 -15.07
CA ASP A 107 9.36 -4.96 -15.40
C ASP A 107 9.28 -3.94 -14.24
N VAL A 108 9.32 -4.41 -13.00
CA VAL A 108 9.39 -3.54 -11.82
C VAL A 108 10.70 -2.76 -11.81
N VAL A 109 11.84 -3.42 -12.12
CA VAL A 109 13.16 -2.78 -12.23
C VAL A 109 13.14 -1.65 -13.26
N VAL A 110 12.71 -1.93 -14.49
CA VAL A 110 12.64 -0.92 -15.56
C VAL A 110 11.72 0.25 -15.17
N SER A 111 10.55 -0.07 -14.58
CA SER A 111 9.60 0.95 -14.15
C SER A 111 10.13 1.77 -12.97
N LEU A 112 10.93 1.20 -12.09
CA LEU A 112 11.56 1.91 -10.97
C LEU A 112 12.67 2.82 -11.46
N SER A 113 13.56 2.32 -12.32
CA SER A 113 14.63 3.10 -12.94
C SER A 113 14.08 4.38 -13.60
N ASN A 114 13.09 4.23 -14.46
CA ASN A 114 12.46 5.37 -15.14
C ASN A 114 11.76 6.35 -14.19
N PHE A 115 11.09 5.84 -13.16
CA PHE A 115 10.36 6.67 -12.20
C PHE A 115 11.28 7.47 -11.27
N SER A 116 12.36 6.85 -10.83
CA SER A 116 13.27 7.44 -9.85
C SER A 116 14.47 8.14 -10.48
N GLY A 117 14.65 8.04 -11.80
CA GLY A 117 15.81 8.59 -12.50
C GLY A 117 17.14 7.93 -12.11
N ILE A 118 17.10 6.67 -11.69
CA ILE A 118 18.29 5.88 -11.31
C ILE A 118 18.66 4.92 -12.44
N ASN A 119 19.91 4.48 -12.50
CA ASN A 119 20.33 3.48 -13.48
C ASN A 119 19.74 2.09 -13.20
N LEU A 120 19.85 1.18 -14.18
CA LEU A 120 19.26 -0.17 -14.07
C LEU A 120 19.91 -1.00 -12.96
N ASP A 121 21.24 -0.91 -12.78
CA ASP A 121 21.95 -1.69 -11.76
C ASP A 121 21.52 -1.28 -10.35
N GLU A 122 21.34 0.02 -10.12
CA GLU A 122 20.81 0.52 -8.87
C GLU A 122 19.35 0.08 -8.65
N ALA A 123 18.52 0.09 -9.69
CA ALA A 123 17.15 -0.39 -9.62
C ALA A 123 17.11 -1.92 -9.35
N ILE A 124 17.98 -2.71 -9.97
CA ILE A 124 18.14 -4.15 -9.70
C ILE A 124 18.53 -4.36 -8.23
N ASN A 125 19.52 -3.61 -7.74
CA ASN A 125 19.94 -3.72 -6.34
C ASN A 125 18.78 -3.46 -5.39
N GLN A 126 17.96 -2.44 -5.62
CA GLN A 126 16.80 -2.13 -4.78
C GLN A 126 15.70 -3.20 -4.86
N VAL A 127 15.40 -3.70 -6.06
CA VAL A 127 14.27 -4.63 -6.28
C VAL A 127 14.61 -6.05 -5.87
N VAL A 128 15.84 -6.50 -6.14
CA VAL A 128 16.25 -7.92 -6.03
C VAL A 128 17.09 -8.18 -4.78
N PHE A 129 18.06 -7.32 -4.48
CA PHE A 129 19.06 -7.62 -3.47
C PHE A 129 18.87 -6.91 -2.14
N ASN A 130 18.28 -5.72 -2.12
CA ASN A 130 18.17 -4.92 -0.90
C ASN A 130 17.07 -5.45 0.04
N LYS A 131 17.48 -6.16 1.09
CA LYS A 131 16.56 -6.76 2.08
C LYS A 131 16.03 -5.76 3.12
N GLN A 132 16.58 -4.57 3.20
CA GLN A 132 16.24 -3.56 4.22
C GLN A 132 15.81 -2.22 3.61
N LEU A 133 15.27 -2.25 2.39
CA LEU A 133 14.84 -1.04 1.71
C LEU A 133 13.74 -0.32 2.51
N MET A 134 14.08 0.83 3.03
CA MET A 134 13.15 1.72 3.71
C MET A 134 12.80 2.89 2.80
N THR A 135 11.53 3.25 2.74
CA THR A 135 11.08 4.44 2.03
C THR A 135 10.49 5.46 2.98
N ASN A 136 10.65 6.73 2.64
CA ASN A 136 10.11 7.87 3.36
C ASN A 136 9.34 8.73 2.36
N ALA A 137 8.04 8.63 2.30
CA ALA A 137 7.21 9.42 1.39
C ALA A 137 6.15 10.17 2.20
N ASN A 138 6.41 11.42 2.57
CA ASN A 138 5.44 12.32 3.24
C ASN A 138 4.68 11.72 4.45
N GLY A 139 5.26 10.72 5.12
CA GLY A 139 4.64 9.99 6.20
C GLY A 139 5.63 9.11 6.96
N ALA A 140 5.11 8.17 7.76
CA ALA A 140 5.93 7.19 8.48
C ALA A 140 6.76 6.34 7.50
N ARG A 141 7.89 5.84 7.98
CA ARG A 141 8.76 4.96 7.20
C ARG A 141 8.05 3.66 6.85
N GLU A 142 8.22 3.20 5.62
CA GLU A 142 7.75 1.90 5.15
C GLU A 142 8.93 0.97 4.89
N LEU A 143 8.88 -0.24 5.43
CA LEU A 143 9.84 -1.29 5.11
C LEU A 143 9.38 -2.02 3.84
N VAL A 144 9.89 -1.60 2.70
CA VAL A 144 9.50 -2.19 1.39
C VAL A 144 10.20 -3.53 1.18
N SER A 145 11.46 -3.65 1.59
CA SER A 145 12.32 -4.82 1.36
C SER A 145 12.53 -5.10 -0.13
N ASN A 146 13.12 -6.25 -0.48
CA ASN A 146 13.21 -6.69 -1.87
C ASN A 146 11.90 -7.33 -2.35
N TRP A 147 11.81 -7.59 -3.65
CA TRP A 147 10.62 -8.11 -4.31
C TRP A 147 10.19 -9.48 -3.75
N GLU A 148 11.13 -10.41 -3.59
CA GLU A 148 10.85 -11.76 -3.11
C GLU A 148 10.32 -11.76 -1.67
N LEU A 149 11.02 -11.09 -0.76
CA LEU A 149 10.63 -11.02 0.64
C LEU A 149 9.30 -10.29 0.83
N ASN A 150 9.05 -9.25 0.01
CA ASN A 150 7.78 -8.55 0.05
C ASN A 150 6.63 -9.49 -0.30
N ILE A 151 6.69 -10.18 -1.44
CA ILE A 151 5.64 -11.14 -1.85
C ILE A 151 5.48 -12.25 -0.82
N LYS A 152 6.58 -12.87 -0.40
CA LYS A 152 6.57 -14.00 0.54
C LYS A 152 5.87 -13.62 1.85
N SER A 153 6.14 -12.44 2.39
CA SER A 153 5.53 -11.96 3.61
C SER A 153 3.99 -11.87 3.54
N TRP A 154 3.44 -11.55 2.37
CA TRP A 154 2.00 -11.47 2.14
C TRP A 154 1.37 -12.83 1.78
N LEU A 155 2.09 -13.70 1.05
CA LEU A 155 1.63 -15.06 0.72
C LEU A 155 1.49 -15.95 1.97
N GLU A 156 2.36 -15.76 2.94
CA GLU A 156 2.35 -16.49 4.21
C GLU A 156 1.27 -16.01 5.18
N TYR A 157 0.67 -14.85 4.90
CA TYR A 157 -0.35 -14.25 5.75
C TYR A 157 -1.72 -14.89 5.53
N LYS A 158 -2.25 -15.58 6.55
CA LYS A 158 -3.50 -16.36 6.47
C LYS A 158 -4.60 -15.89 7.42
N SER A 159 -4.35 -14.86 8.23
CA SER A 159 -5.28 -14.42 9.28
C SER A 159 -6.50 -13.68 8.77
N VAL A 160 -6.45 -13.14 7.54
CA VAL A 160 -7.57 -12.46 6.89
C VAL A 160 -7.61 -12.81 5.40
N PRO A 161 -8.76 -12.64 4.72
CA PRO A 161 -8.87 -12.85 3.27
C PRO A 161 -7.85 -12.03 2.50
N CYS A 162 -7.24 -12.63 1.48
CA CYS A 162 -6.31 -11.95 0.59
C CYS A 162 -6.59 -12.30 -0.87
N LEU A 163 -6.75 -11.29 -1.71
CA LEU A 163 -6.85 -11.42 -3.16
C LEU A 163 -5.50 -11.09 -3.81
N PHE A 164 -4.84 -12.11 -4.39
CA PHE A 164 -3.63 -11.92 -5.19
C PHE A 164 -3.98 -11.71 -6.66
N ILE A 165 -3.41 -10.66 -7.26
CA ILE A 165 -3.60 -10.27 -8.66
C ILE A 165 -2.25 -10.14 -9.33
N ARG A 166 -2.08 -10.76 -10.50
CA ARG A 166 -0.95 -10.47 -11.36
C ARG A 166 -1.26 -9.24 -12.20
N TYR A 167 -0.33 -8.32 -12.27
CA TYR A 167 -0.44 -7.12 -13.11
C TYR A 167 -0.68 -7.48 -14.59
N GLU A 168 0.00 -8.51 -15.06
CA GLU A 168 -0.11 -9.02 -16.42
C GLU A 168 -1.53 -9.55 -16.73
N ASP A 169 -2.18 -10.21 -15.76
CA ASP A 169 -3.56 -10.68 -15.92
C ASP A 169 -4.54 -9.51 -16.00
N LEU A 170 -4.26 -8.41 -15.28
CA LEU A 170 -5.07 -7.20 -15.38
C LEU A 170 -4.94 -6.52 -16.76
N LEU A 171 -3.77 -6.62 -17.40
CA LEU A 171 -3.56 -6.16 -18.78
C LEU A 171 -4.30 -7.02 -19.81
N ILE A 172 -4.21 -8.35 -19.68
CA ILE A 172 -4.69 -9.29 -20.69
C ILE A 172 -6.20 -9.53 -20.57
N LYS A 173 -6.72 -9.60 -19.31
CA LYS A 173 -8.10 -9.95 -19.00
C LYS A 173 -8.73 -8.98 -17.98
N PRO A 174 -8.76 -7.65 -18.28
CA PRO A 174 -9.15 -6.62 -17.32
C PRO A 174 -10.52 -6.88 -16.73
N ASN A 175 -11.53 -7.17 -17.53
CA ASN A 175 -12.89 -7.40 -17.05
C ASN A 175 -12.97 -8.54 -16.03
N LYS A 176 -12.31 -9.68 -16.29
CA LYS A 176 -12.28 -10.81 -15.37
C LYS A 176 -11.65 -10.44 -14.02
N ILE A 177 -10.57 -9.67 -14.04
CA ILE A 177 -9.88 -9.24 -12.83
C ILE A 177 -10.68 -8.17 -12.08
N ILE A 178 -11.30 -7.24 -12.78
CA ILE A 178 -12.19 -6.23 -12.18
C ILE A 178 -13.36 -6.91 -11.44
N PHE A 179 -14.02 -7.89 -12.06
CA PHE A 179 -15.07 -8.67 -11.39
C PHE A 179 -14.57 -9.38 -10.13
N LYS A 180 -13.36 -9.96 -10.15
CA LYS A 180 -12.77 -10.58 -8.96
C LYS A 180 -12.52 -9.56 -7.85
N ILE A 181 -12.04 -8.36 -8.19
CA ILE A 181 -11.80 -7.27 -7.23
C ILE A 181 -13.13 -6.85 -6.58
N ILE A 182 -14.17 -6.61 -7.38
CA ILE A 182 -15.48 -6.19 -6.89
C ILE A 182 -16.10 -7.28 -6.00
N ALA A 183 -16.06 -8.52 -6.44
CA ALA A 183 -16.55 -9.65 -5.64
C ALA A 183 -15.81 -9.76 -4.30
N PHE A 184 -14.49 -9.59 -4.29
CA PHE A 184 -13.69 -9.62 -3.07
C PHE A 184 -14.05 -8.47 -2.11
N ILE A 185 -14.22 -7.25 -2.62
CA ILE A 185 -14.59 -6.08 -1.82
C ILE A 185 -15.97 -6.28 -1.16
N ASN A 186 -16.89 -6.96 -1.81
CA ASN A 186 -18.23 -7.22 -1.26
C ASN A 186 -18.24 -8.32 -0.17
N ILE A 187 -17.17 -9.09 -0.02
CA ILE A 187 -17.04 -10.16 0.98
C ILE A 187 -16.41 -9.63 2.28
N ILE A 188 -15.52 -8.63 2.18
CA ILE A 188 -14.80 -8.07 3.31
C ILE A 188 -15.50 -6.81 3.86
#